data_6759ba15ae95a644fdc410923392c375
#
_entry.id   6759ba15ae95a644fdc410923392c375
#
_cell.length_a   1.000
_cell.length_b   1.000
_cell.length_c   1.000
_cell.angle_alpha   90.00
_cell.angle_beta   90.00
_cell.angle_gamma   90.00
#
_symmetry.space_group_name_H-M   'P 1'
#
loop_
_entity.id
_entity.type
_entity.pdbx_description
1 polymer ?
#
loop_
_entity_poly.entity_id
_entity_poly.type
_entity_poly.pdbx_seq_one_letter_code
_entity_poly.pdbx_strand_id
1 'polypeptide(L)'
;MLGLFLTTSAGTWDITSLVRQITWSGSISQGARTLSFDVASPPYGPAVTVPDMPPGAGITLFQEERELFSGFVVSRSRSAGSGSFSVTCYDRGFYLLKNQGVYQFRAQTPDAIARRICSDFGIQPGNLAAPGKSVTRNFLGTALYKIIMTAYTLAAQENGKAYQVRFRGKALDVVEIEKNDETLILEGGVNLQSLSASDSIDKTVTQAAIYDSGGKIIRTEKNPELIALYGVIQNAVRQSDGQDAGAKAKRLLADNGLSQTLTVEALGNIACITGGTVAVKEPVTGTFGLFWVTADKHVWKDGQYYCQLTLSYKRTMDEAEAGSLPNKSGSKTAASSQRVSLNLVPYNERLRTYQ
;
A
#
# COMPACT_ATOMS: atom_id res chain seq x y z
N MET A 1 -24.89 -9.78 10.81
CA MET A 1 -25.05 -10.66 9.62
C MET A 1 -24.12 -10.12 8.53
N LEU A 2 -23.48 -10.98 7.71
CA LEU A 2 -22.66 -10.56 6.58
C LEU A 2 -23.56 -10.31 5.36
N GLY A 3 -23.30 -9.27 4.59
CA GLY A 3 -24.02 -8.92 3.36
C GLY A 3 -23.06 -8.52 2.25
N LEU A 4 -23.19 -9.10 1.06
CA LEU A 4 -22.42 -8.78 -0.12
C LEU A 4 -23.34 -8.30 -1.24
N PHE A 5 -23.15 -7.08 -1.70
CA PHE A 5 -24.01 -6.43 -2.68
C PHE A 5 -23.26 -6.09 -3.95
N LEU A 6 -23.86 -6.47 -5.08
CA LEU A 6 -23.44 -6.11 -6.43
C LEU A 6 -24.28 -4.93 -6.93
N THR A 7 -23.63 -3.91 -7.48
CA THR A 7 -24.30 -2.77 -8.11
C THR A 7 -23.84 -2.61 -9.56
N THR A 8 -24.78 -2.59 -10.48
CA THR A 8 -24.56 -2.32 -11.92
C THR A 8 -25.53 -1.24 -12.39
N SER A 9 -25.50 -0.89 -13.66
CA SER A 9 -26.49 0.02 -14.28
C SER A 9 -27.93 -0.52 -14.25
N ALA A 10 -28.09 -1.84 -14.13
CA ALA A 10 -29.41 -2.50 -14.10
C ALA A 10 -30.01 -2.58 -12.69
N GLY A 11 -29.22 -2.31 -11.63
CA GLY A 11 -29.71 -2.33 -10.25
C GLY A 11 -28.67 -2.81 -9.23
N THR A 12 -29.17 -3.06 -8.03
CA THR A 12 -28.39 -3.61 -6.91
C THR A 12 -28.98 -4.95 -6.48
N TRP A 13 -28.12 -5.96 -6.30
CA TRP A 13 -28.49 -7.31 -5.90
C TRP A 13 -27.75 -7.74 -4.66
N ASP A 14 -28.43 -8.38 -3.74
CA ASP A 14 -27.79 -9.16 -2.68
C ASP A 14 -27.32 -10.49 -3.27
N ILE A 15 -26.01 -10.69 -3.28
CA ILE A 15 -25.36 -11.90 -3.81
C ILE A 15 -24.78 -12.77 -2.70
N THR A 16 -25.07 -12.47 -1.45
CA THR A 16 -24.49 -13.14 -0.27
C THR A 16 -24.70 -14.66 -0.33
N SER A 17 -25.90 -15.11 -0.68
CA SER A 17 -26.24 -16.54 -0.74
C SER A 17 -25.60 -17.29 -1.92
N LEU A 18 -25.11 -16.58 -2.93
CA LEU A 18 -24.43 -17.15 -4.10
C LEU A 18 -22.95 -17.40 -3.87
N VAL A 19 -22.40 -16.90 -2.75
CA VAL A 19 -20.95 -16.87 -2.51
C VAL A 19 -20.58 -17.92 -1.46
N ARG A 20 -19.56 -18.73 -1.78
CA ARG A 20 -19.05 -19.80 -0.88
C ARG A 20 -18.01 -19.32 0.09
N GLN A 21 -17.15 -18.43 -0.37
CA GLN A 21 -16.05 -17.90 0.41
C GLN A 21 -15.87 -16.44 0.07
N ILE A 22 -15.67 -15.61 1.08
CA ILE A 22 -15.31 -14.20 0.95
C ILE A 22 -13.96 -14.01 1.64
N THR A 23 -13.02 -13.35 0.95
CA THR A 23 -11.73 -12.96 1.50
C THR A 23 -11.56 -11.46 1.33
N TRP A 24 -11.39 -10.75 2.44
CA TRP A 24 -11.11 -9.32 2.49
C TRP A 24 -9.74 -9.08 3.10
N SER A 25 -8.85 -8.39 2.40
CA SER A 25 -7.47 -8.26 2.84
C SER A 25 -6.88 -6.90 2.56
N GLY A 26 -5.86 -6.56 3.32
CA GLY A 26 -5.04 -5.36 3.16
C GLY A 26 -3.67 -5.52 3.76
N SER A 27 -2.77 -4.62 3.39
CA SER A 27 -1.41 -4.58 3.94
C SER A 27 -0.96 -3.14 4.01
N ILE A 28 -0.03 -2.85 4.92
CA ILE A 28 0.57 -1.52 5.04
C ILE A 28 1.29 -1.09 3.75
N SER A 29 1.83 -2.04 3.00
CA SER A 29 2.53 -1.83 1.72
C SER A 29 1.60 -1.86 0.50
N GLN A 30 0.29 -1.95 0.68
CA GLN A 30 -0.69 -1.95 -0.40
C GLN A 30 -1.54 -0.68 -0.35
N GLY A 31 -1.54 0.08 -1.43
CA GLY A 31 -2.36 1.29 -1.55
C GLY A 31 -3.85 1.04 -1.81
N ALA A 32 -4.26 -0.22 -1.94
CA ALA A 32 -5.65 -0.64 -2.15
C ALA A 32 -5.94 -1.93 -1.40
N ARG A 33 -7.12 -2.01 -0.76
CA ARG A 33 -7.60 -3.27 -0.19
C ARG A 33 -8.25 -4.13 -1.25
N THR A 34 -8.16 -5.44 -1.06
CA THR A 34 -8.69 -6.45 -1.98
C THR A 34 -9.87 -7.18 -1.33
N LEU A 35 -10.91 -7.39 -2.12
CA LEU A 35 -12.01 -8.30 -1.80
C LEU A 35 -12.08 -9.36 -2.91
N SER A 36 -11.99 -10.62 -2.54
CA SER A 36 -12.17 -11.74 -3.47
C SER A 36 -13.24 -12.70 -2.96
N PHE A 37 -13.98 -13.30 -3.88
CA PHE A 37 -15.01 -14.26 -3.55
C PHE A 37 -15.28 -15.23 -4.70
N ASP A 38 -15.79 -16.42 -4.36
CA ASP A 38 -16.15 -17.46 -5.32
C ASP A 38 -17.66 -17.57 -5.41
N VAL A 39 -18.19 -17.36 -6.61
CA VAL A 39 -19.62 -17.40 -6.92
C VAL A 39 -19.99 -18.78 -7.42
N ALA A 40 -20.99 -19.40 -6.82
CA ALA A 40 -21.53 -20.68 -7.27
C ALA A 40 -22.14 -20.54 -8.67
N SER A 41 -21.69 -21.37 -9.62
CA SER A 41 -22.17 -21.38 -11.01
C SER A 41 -22.07 -22.81 -11.56
N PRO A 42 -22.99 -23.70 -11.17
CA PRO A 42 -22.94 -25.07 -11.62
C PRO A 42 -23.16 -25.14 -13.14
N PRO A 43 -22.27 -25.80 -13.89
CA PRO A 43 -22.32 -25.78 -15.37
C PRO A 43 -23.49 -26.56 -15.97
N TYR A 44 -24.04 -27.54 -15.25
CA TYR A 44 -25.10 -28.46 -15.73
C TYR A 44 -26.20 -28.71 -14.69
N GLY A 45 -26.31 -27.84 -13.69
CA GLY A 45 -27.33 -27.92 -12.64
C GLY A 45 -28.59 -27.11 -12.95
N PRO A 46 -29.59 -27.13 -12.05
CA PRO A 46 -30.74 -26.23 -12.15
C PRO A 46 -30.25 -24.79 -12.23
N ALA A 47 -30.87 -24.01 -13.11
CA ALA A 47 -30.44 -22.63 -13.39
C ALA A 47 -30.47 -21.76 -12.12
N VAL A 48 -29.33 -21.57 -11.50
CA VAL A 48 -29.15 -20.53 -10.50
C VAL A 48 -28.98 -19.24 -11.29
N THR A 49 -29.90 -18.30 -11.13
CA THR A 49 -29.78 -16.98 -11.76
C THR A 49 -28.67 -16.20 -11.06
N VAL A 50 -27.51 -16.16 -11.70
CA VAL A 50 -26.39 -15.39 -11.23
C VAL A 50 -26.32 -14.06 -11.99
N PRO A 51 -26.43 -12.91 -11.33
CA PRO A 51 -26.29 -11.62 -12.01
C PRO A 51 -24.93 -11.51 -12.69
N ASP A 52 -24.87 -10.84 -13.85
CA ASP A 52 -23.58 -10.59 -14.50
C ASP A 52 -22.74 -9.61 -13.66
N MET A 53 -21.47 -9.94 -13.51
CA MET A 53 -20.50 -9.19 -12.70
C MET A 53 -19.35 -8.71 -13.59
N PRO A 54 -19.60 -7.74 -14.50
CA PRO A 54 -18.56 -7.27 -15.41
C PRO A 54 -17.49 -6.49 -14.64
N PRO A 55 -16.24 -6.40 -15.15
CA PRO A 55 -15.27 -5.44 -14.65
C PRO A 55 -15.87 -4.03 -14.61
N GLY A 56 -15.64 -3.33 -13.50
CA GLY A 56 -16.24 -2.02 -13.21
C GLY A 56 -17.55 -2.06 -12.42
N ALA A 57 -18.22 -3.23 -12.29
CA ALA A 57 -19.38 -3.35 -11.42
C ALA A 57 -19.03 -3.06 -9.97
N GLY A 58 -19.88 -2.31 -9.26
CA GLY A 58 -19.69 -1.95 -7.86
C GLY A 58 -19.92 -3.16 -6.94
N ILE A 59 -19.08 -3.28 -5.91
CA ILE A 59 -19.21 -4.30 -4.87
C ILE A 59 -19.11 -3.63 -3.51
N THR A 60 -20.03 -3.96 -2.61
CA THR A 60 -20.02 -3.49 -1.23
C THR A 60 -20.18 -4.67 -0.28
N LEU A 61 -19.31 -4.75 0.73
CA LEU A 61 -19.36 -5.74 1.81
C LEU A 61 -19.78 -5.05 3.11
N PHE A 62 -20.79 -5.59 3.76
CA PHE A 62 -21.25 -5.17 5.08
C PHE A 62 -21.11 -6.31 6.09
N GLN A 63 -20.80 -5.97 7.32
CA GLN A 63 -21.03 -6.83 8.48
C GLN A 63 -21.95 -6.08 9.43
N GLU A 64 -23.15 -6.65 9.64
CA GLU A 64 -24.25 -5.97 10.31
C GLU A 64 -24.60 -4.66 9.57
N GLU A 65 -24.54 -3.51 10.21
CA GLU A 65 -24.77 -2.20 9.59
C GLU A 65 -23.49 -1.49 9.16
N ARG A 66 -22.33 -2.10 9.42
CA ARG A 66 -21.03 -1.51 9.13
C ARG A 66 -20.54 -1.88 7.73
N GLU A 67 -20.30 -0.88 6.88
CA GLU A 67 -19.59 -1.06 5.62
C GLU A 67 -18.11 -1.40 5.90
N LEU A 68 -17.68 -2.58 5.45
CA LEU A 68 -16.29 -3.03 5.56
C LEU A 68 -15.50 -2.71 4.29
N PHE A 69 -16.14 -2.81 3.14
CA PHE A 69 -15.50 -2.61 1.85
C PHE A 69 -16.47 -2.00 0.84
N SER A 70 -15.98 -1.05 0.08
CA SER A 70 -16.65 -0.49 -1.09
C SER A 70 -15.64 -0.37 -2.22
N GLY A 71 -15.91 -1.04 -3.32
CA GLY A 71 -14.99 -1.12 -4.45
C GLY A 71 -15.69 -1.55 -5.73
N PHE A 72 -14.93 -2.13 -6.63
CA PHE A 72 -15.45 -2.58 -7.92
C PHE A 72 -14.71 -3.83 -8.40
N VAL A 73 -15.39 -4.60 -9.24
CA VAL A 73 -14.84 -5.78 -9.90
C VAL A 73 -13.71 -5.36 -10.84
N VAL A 74 -12.52 -5.91 -10.62
CA VAL A 74 -11.36 -5.70 -11.50
C VAL A 74 -11.17 -6.90 -12.43
N SER A 75 -11.34 -8.10 -11.90
CA SER A 75 -11.23 -9.32 -12.70
C SER A 75 -12.18 -10.41 -12.25
N ARG A 76 -12.52 -11.27 -13.19
CA ARG A 76 -13.25 -12.52 -12.94
C ARG A 76 -12.58 -13.65 -13.71
N SER A 77 -12.51 -14.81 -13.12
CA SER A 77 -11.93 -16.00 -13.74
C SER A 77 -12.95 -17.14 -13.75
N ARG A 78 -13.26 -17.66 -14.94
CA ARG A 78 -14.15 -18.78 -15.16
C ARG A 78 -13.39 -19.92 -15.80
N SER A 79 -13.66 -21.14 -15.37
CA SER A 79 -13.06 -22.35 -15.97
C SER A 79 -14.19 -23.30 -16.36
N ALA A 80 -14.06 -23.94 -17.54
CA ALA A 80 -14.99 -24.97 -17.96
C ALA A 80 -14.94 -26.15 -16.97
N GLY A 81 -16.10 -26.67 -16.58
CA GLY A 81 -16.22 -27.77 -15.61
C GLY A 81 -16.09 -27.32 -14.14
N SER A 82 -15.78 -26.07 -13.84
CA SER A 82 -15.84 -25.53 -12.49
C SER A 82 -17.28 -25.26 -12.08
N GLY A 83 -17.66 -25.66 -10.86
CA GLY A 83 -18.96 -25.31 -10.28
C GLY A 83 -19.02 -23.90 -9.68
N SER A 84 -17.99 -23.10 -9.89
CA SER A 84 -17.89 -21.72 -9.41
C SER A 84 -16.94 -20.90 -10.29
N PHE A 85 -17.00 -19.58 -10.17
CA PHE A 85 -16.01 -18.66 -10.72
C PHE A 85 -15.56 -17.66 -9.66
N SER A 86 -14.31 -17.23 -9.79
CA SER A 86 -13.69 -16.29 -8.84
C SER A 86 -13.82 -14.85 -9.32
N VAL A 87 -14.11 -13.95 -8.40
CA VAL A 87 -14.18 -12.49 -8.61
C VAL A 87 -13.16 -11.81 -7.71
N THR A 88 -12.41 -10.86 -8.27
CA THR A 88 -11.48 -10.01 -7.52
C THR A 88 -11.86 -8.55 -7.67
N CYS A 89 -11.98 -7.87 -6.55
CA CYS A 89 -12.36 -6.46 -6.45
C CYS A 89 -11.28 -5.69 -5.71
N TYR A 90 -11.11 -4.44 -6.08
CA TYR A 90 -10.28 -3.48 -5.35
C TYR A 90 -11.13 -2.30 -4.90
N ASP A 91 -10.73 -1.69 -3.78
CA ASP A 91 -11.24 -0.40 -3.39
C ASP A 91 -10.70 0.72 -4.29
N ARG A 92 -11.06 1.97 -4.01
CA ARG A 92 -10.64 3.12 -4.82
C ARG A 92 -9.15 3.44 -4.76
N GLY A 93 -8.39 2.82 -3.86
CA GLY A 93 -6.93 2.86 -3.86
C GLY A 93 -6.31 2.38 -5.16
N PHE A 94 -7.00 1.49 -5.90
CA PHE A 94 -6.62 1.06 -7.23
C PHE A 94 -6.32 2.25 -8.17
N TYR A 95 -7.13 3.30 -8.13
CA TYR A 95 -6.92 4.48 -8.98
C TYR A 95 -5.68 5.27 -8.59
N LEU A 96 -5.31 5.32 -7.30
CA LEU A 96 -4.06 5.94 -6.87
C LEU A 96 -2.83 5.18 -7.35
N LEU A 97 -2.94 3.84 -7.47
CA LEU A 97 -1.85 3.00 -7.95
C LEU A 97 -1.68 3.04 -9.47
N LYS A 98 -2.79 3.17 -10.21
CA LYS A 98 -2.79 3.10 -11.69
C LYS A 98 -2.60 4.45 -12.36
N ASN A 99 -3.07 5.53 -11.77
CA ASN A 99 -2.89 6.86 -12.32
C ASN A 99 -1.51 7.41 -11.96
N GLN A 100 -0.90 8.10 -12.92
CA GLN A 100 0.36 8.79 -12.75
C GLN A 100 0.15 10.30 -12.91
N GLY A 101 0.91 11.07 -12.14
CA GLY A 101 0.84 12.53 -12.19
C GLY A 101 2.20 13.16 -12.53
N VAL A 102 2.13 14.40 -13.04
CA VAL A 102 3.27 15.28 -13.22
C VAL A 102 3.05 16.50 -12.34
N TYR A 103 3.86 16.66 -11.30
CA TYR A 103 3.69 17.70 -10.30
C TYR A 103 5.00 18.35 -9.91
N GLN A 104 4.92 19.64 -9.64
CA GLN A 104 5.99 20.41 -9.01
C GLN A 104 5.42 21.05 -7.75
N PHE A 105 5.77 20.51 -6.60
CA PHE A 105 5.39 21.08 -5.32
C PHE A 105 6.54 21.91 -4.74
N ARG A 106 6.21 23.12 -4.29
CA ARG A 106 7.15 24.01 -3.61
C ARG A 106 6.57 24.39 -2.28
N ALA A 107 7.25 24.00 -1.20
CA ALA A 107 6.87 24.25 0.18
C ALA A 107 5.38 23.91 0.48
N GLN A 108 4.89 22.77 -0.04
CA GLN A 108 3.53 22.29 0.19
C GLN A 108 3.50 21.25 1.31
N THR A 109 2.49 21.29 2.17
CA THR A 109 2.29 20.26 3.20
C THR A 109 1.75 18.96 2.59
N PRO A 110 2.01 17.77 3.20
CA PRO A 110 1.53 16.49 2.70
C PRO A 110 0.01 16.42 2.49
N ASP A 111 -0.77 16.99 3.42
CA ASP A 111 -2.23 17.09 3.30
C ASP A 111 -2.67 18.00 2.13
N ALA A 112 -1.96 19.11 1.90
CA ALA A 112 -2.21 19.98 0.74
C ALA A 112 -1.89 19.26 -0.58
N ILE A 113 -0.79 18.48 -0.62
CA ILE A 113 -0.43 17.64 -1.77
C ILE A 113 -1.51 16.60 -2.03
N ALA A 114 -1.95 15.86 -0.99
CA ALA A 114 -3.01 14.87 -1.11
C ALA A 114 -4.34 15.50 -1.56
N ARG A 115 -4.71 16.65 -1.00
CA ARG A 115 -5.92 17.42 -1.39
C ARG A 115 -5.87 17.87 -2.85
N ARG A 116 -4.71 18.32 -3.31
CA ARG A 116 -4.52 18.71 -4.72
C ARG A 116 -4.73 17.53 -5.64
N ILE A 117 -4.15 16.37 -5.33
CA ILE A 117 -4.33 15.13 -6.10
C ILE A 117 -5.80 14.71 -6.11
N CYS A 118 -6.49 14.77 -4.95
CA CYS A 118 -7.92 14.50 -4.86
C CYS A 118 -8.72 15.39 -5.80
N SER A 119 -8.43 16.70 -5.82
CA SER A 119 -9.10 17.66 -6.69
C SER A 119 -8.88 17.36 -8.17
N ASP A 120 -7.64 17.08 -8.57
CA ASP A 120 -7.27 16.87 -9.98
C ASP A 120 -7.86 15.57 -10.56
N PHE A 121 -8.11 14.55 -9.70
CA PHE A 121 -8.62 13.24 -10.11
C PHE A 121 -10.06 12.94 -9.66
N GLY A 122 -10.78 13.94 -9.16
CA GLY A 122 -12.17 13.76 -8.73
C GLY A 122 -12.33 12.77 -7.56
N ILE A 123 -11.31 12.65 -6.69
CA ILE A 123 -11.35 11.82 -5.50
C ILE A 123 -11.89 12.66 -4.34
N GLN A 124 -12.84 12.12 -3.61
CA GLN A 124 -13.35 12.80 -2.41
C GLN A 124 -12.29 12.80 -1.32
N PRO A 125 -11.81 13.95 -0.82
CA PRO A 125 -10.93 13.99 0.32
C PRO A 125 -11.71 13.68 1.60
N GLY A 126 -11.17 12.81 2.43
CA GLY A 126 -11.66 12.52 3.77
C GLY A 126 -10.79 13.18 4.85
N ASN A 127 -10.38 12.40 5.85
CA ASN A 127 -9.45 12.85 6.88
C ASN A 127 -8.02 12.78 6.35
N LEU A 128 -7.38 13.92 6.13
CA LEU A 128 -5.99 14.03 5.69
C LEU A 128 -5.14 14.55 6.86
N ALA A 129 -4.35 13.68 7.48
CA ALA A 129 -3.45 14.04 8.56
C ALA A 129 -2.52 15.18 8.14
N ALA A 130 -2.41 16.22 8.97
CA ALA A 130 -1.63 17.43 8.70
C ALA A 130 -0.35 17.44 9.55
N PRO A 131 0.75 16.84 9.07
CA PRO A 131 2.00 16.75 9.86
C PRO A 131 2.77 18.07 9.97
N GLY A 132 2.32 19.15 9.31
CA GLY A 132 2.91 20.48 9.38
C GLY A 132 4.21 20.68 8.61
N LYS A 133 4.78 19.61 8.02
CA LYS A 133 6.03 19.65 7.27
C LYS A 133 5.81 20.14 5.84
N SER A 134 6.66 21.06 5.37
CA SER A 134 6.66 21.48 3.97
C SER A 134 7.56 20.59 3.11
N VAL A 135 7.04 20.16 1.97
CA VAL A 135 7.71 19.33 0.97
C VAL A 135 7.94 20.12 -0.30
N THR A 136 9.17 20.04 -0.82
CA THR A 136 9.53 20.59 -2.13
C THR A 136 10.05 19.44 -2.98
N ARG A 137 9.29 19.03 -4.01
CA ARG A 137 9.61 17.90 -4.89
C ARG A 137 8.99 18.07 -6.27
N ASN A 138 9.70 17.57 -7.29
CA ASN A 138 9.21 17.40 -8.66
C ASN A 138 8.92 15.93 -8.89
N PHE A 139 7.74 15.62 -9.40
CA PHE A 139 7.31 14.27 -9.74
C PHE A 139 7.00 14.24 -11.24
N LEU A 140 7.58 13.30 -11.98
CA LEU A 140 7.40 13.14 -13.41
C LEU A 140 6.91 11.72 -13.69
N GLY A 141 5.67 11.56 -14.14
CA GLY A 141 5.08 10.26 -14.45
C GLY A 141 5.09 9.31 -13.23
N THR A 142 4.80 9.85 -12.07
CA THR A 142 4.86 9.09 -10.81
C THR A 142 3.45 8.69 -10.39
N ALA A 143 3.26 7.43 -9.93
CA ALA A 143 1.99 6.97 -9.42
C ALA A 143 1.50 7.87 -8.27
N LEU A 144 0.20 8.22 -8.28
CA LEU A 144 -0.39 9.16 -7.31
C LEU A 144 -0.17 8.70 -5.88
N TYR A 145 -0.32 7.40 -5.63
CA TYR A 145 -0.03 6.79 -4.34
C TYR A 145 1.39 7.09 -3.86
N LYS A 146 2.38 6.89 -4.75
CA LYS A 146 3.80 7.17 -4.42
C LYS A 146 4.05 8.65 -4.17
N ILE A 147 3.36 9.55 -4.88
CA ILE A 147 3.48 10.99 -4.64
C ILE A 147 3.00 11.33 -3.22
N ILE A 148 1.81 10.85 -2.84
CA ILE A 148 1.24 11.05 -1.50
C ILE A 148 2.18 10.45 -0.45
N MET A 149 2.54 9.18 -0.59
CA MET A 149 3.36 8.49 0.40
C MET A 149 4.76 9.09 0.53
N THR A 150 5.37 9.59 -0.56
CA THR A 150 6.64 10.31 -0.47
C THR A 150 6.53 11.56 0.40
N ALA A 151 5.45 12.33 0.24
CA ALA A 151 5.25 13.53 1.07
C ALA A 151 5.11 13.18 2.55
N TYR A 152 4.33 12.15 2.86
CA TYR A 152 4.16 11.68 4.25
C TYR A 152 5.40 10.98 4.80
N THR A 153 6.18 10.28 3.96
CA THR A 153 7.47 9.70 4.37
C THR A 153 8.46 10.79 4.80
N LEU A 154 8.55 11.88 4.03
CA LEU A 154 9.43 13.00 4.39
C LEU A 154 9.00 13.68 5.70
N ALA A 155 7.69 13.75 5.96
CA ALA A 155 7.19 14.24 7.24
C ALA A 155 7.47 13.26 8.39
N ALA A 156 7.27 11.96 8.17
CA ALA A 156 7.54 10.90 9.13
C ALA A 156 9.01 10.87 9.57
N GLN A 157 9.93 11.12 8.65
CA GLN A 157 11.36 11.19 8.93
C GLN A 157 11.74 12.28 9.94
N GLU A 158 10.98 13.36 10.02
CA GLU A 158 11.25 14.45 10.97
C GLU A 158 10.48 14.30 12.28
N ASN A 159 9.20 13.87 12.21
CA ASN A 159 8.35 13.84 13.39
C ASN A 159 8.28 12.45 14.07
N GLY A 160 8.90 11.42 13.49
CA GLY A 160 8.90 10.05 14.03
C GLY A 160 7.53 9.35 14.01
N LYS A 161 6.53 9.92 13.31
CA LYS A 161 5.21 9.34 13.17
C LYS A 161 5.14 8.42 11.95
N ALA A 162 4.07 7.64 11.84
CA ALA A 162 3.81 6.78 10.71
C ALA A 162 2.41 7.06 10.14
N TYR A 163 2.25 6.97 8.82
CA TYR A 163 1.02 7.32 8.14
C TYR A 163 0.58 6.22 7.18
N GLN A 164 -0.73 6.09 7.00
CA GLN A 164 -1.33 5.12 6.09
C GLN A 164 -2.40 5.79 5.23
N VAL A 165 -2.36 5.49 3.93
CA VAL A 165 -3.43 5.78 2.98
C VAL A 165 -4.49 4.69 3.08
N ARG A 166 -5.76 5.05 3.19
CA ARG A 166 -6.89 4.13 3.15
C ARG A 166 -8.12 4.79 2.54
N PHE A 167 -9.04 3.98 2.07
CA PHE A 167 -10.36 4.45 1.63
C PHE A 167 -11.44 4.07 2.64
N ARG A 168 -12.33 5.01 2.90
CA ARG A 168 -13.58 4.80 3.63
C ARG A 168 -14.73 5.14 2.70
N GLY A 169 -15.37 4.10 2.15
CA GLY A 169 -16.30 4.27 1.05
C GLY A 169 -15.62 4.93 -0.15
N LYS A 170 -16.03 6.16 -0.49
CA LYS A 170 -15.47 6.93 -1.62
C LYS A 170 -14.38 7.93 -1.20
N ALA A 171 -14.20 8.15 0.08
CA ALA A 171 -13.30 9.17 0.61
C ALA A 171 -11.89 8.61 0.84
N LEU A 172 -10.88 9.37 0.40
CA LEU A 172 -9.47 9.12 0.68
C LEU A 172 -9.12 9.67 2.06
N ASP A 173 -8.75 8.80 2.96
CA ASP A 173 -8.15 9.17 4.24
C ASP A 173 -6.63 8.95 4.19
N VAL A 174 -5.86 9.85 4.80
CA VAL A 174 -4.49 9.59 5.22
C VAL A 174 -4.43 9.79 6.72
N VAL A 175 -4.21 8.71 7.44
CA VAL A 175 -4.28 8.71 8.90
C VAL A 175 -2.93 8.44 9.52
N GLU A 176 -2.69 9.01 10.69
CA GLU A 176 -1.57 8.60 11.54
C GLU A 176 -1.84 7.17 12.04
N ILE A 177 -0.82 6.33 11.99
CA ILE A 177 -0.87 4.97 12.55
C ILE A 177 -0.63 5.11 14.05
N GLU A 178 -1.67 4.87 14.82
CA GLU A 178 -1.67 5.00 16.27
C GLU A 178 -2.12 3.69 16.93
N LYS A 179 -1.80 3.53 18.19
CA LYS A 179 -2.30 2.41 19.00
C LYS A 179 -3.83 2.53 19.09
N ASN A 180 -4.52 1.39 18.96
CA ASN A 180 -5.97 1.36 19.17
C ASN A 180 -6.32 1.76 20.60
N ASP A 181 -7.42 2.52 20.78
CA ASP A 181 -7.94 2.88 22.08
C ASP A 181 -8.33 1.62 22.87
N GLU A 182 -9.01 0.68 22.19
CA GLU A 182 -9.32 -0.64 22.71
C GLU A 182 -8.45 -1.69 22.00
N THR A 183 -7.60 -2.36 22.74
CA THR A 183 -6.70 -3.39 22.22
C THR A 183 -7.33 -4.77 22.35
N LEU A 184 -7.60 -5.42 21.23
CA LEU A 184 -8.03 -6.82 21.21
C LEU A 184 -6.88 -7.72 21.69
N ILE A 185 -7.21 -8.66 22.59
CA ILE A 185 -6.26 -9.68 23.06
C ILE A 185 -6.46 -10.96 22.26
N LEU A 186 -5.39 -11.44 21.64
CA LEU A 186 -5.31 -12.75 20.99
C LEU A 186 -4.63 -13.72 21.96
N GLU A 187 -5.37 -14.66 22.50
CA GLU A 187 -4.91 -15.56 23.54
C GLU A 187 -4.99 -17.02 23.10
N GLY A 188 -3.88 -17.76 23.30
CA GLY A 188 -3.80 -19.19 23.03
C GLY A 188 -4.85 -19.98 23.83
N GLY A 189 -5.56 -20.88 23.14
CA GLY A 189 -6.66 -21.66 23.74
C GLY A 189 -7.98 -20.91 23.89
N VAL A 190 -8.07 -19.63 23.51
CA VAL A 190 -9.32 -18.83 23.57
C VAL A 190 -9.76 -18.43 22.14
N ASN A 191 -9.06 -17.52 21.50
CA ASN A 191 -9.39 -17.00 20.19
C ASN A 191 -8.21 -17.01 19.19
N LEU A 192 -7.01 -17.36 19.65
CA LEU A 192 -5.83 -17.60 18.85
C LEU A 192 -5.81 -19.08 18.42
N GLN A 193 -5.85 -19.33 17.10
CA GLN A 193 -5.85 -20.70 16.56
C GLN A 193 -4.43 -21.18 16.29
N SER A 194 -3.60 -20.34 15.71
CA SER A 194 -2.18 -20.63 15.45
C SER A 194 -1.33 -19.38 15.49
N LEU A 195 -0.06 -19.55 15.83
CA LEU A 195 0.95 -18.52 15.81
C LEU A 195 2.25 -19.12 15.26
N SER A 196 2.85 -18.47 14.28
CA SER A 196 4.16 -18.78 13.74
C SER A 196 5.07 -17.57 13.90
N ALA A 197 6.18 -17.76 14.59
CA ALA A 197 7.24 -16.76 14.71
C ALA A 197 8.45 -17.23 13.89
N SER A 198 9.02 -16.35 13.10
CA SER A 198 10.18 -16.62 12.25
C SER A 198 11.16 -15.47 12.35
N ASP A 199 12.43 -15.81 12.60
CA ASP A 199 13.54 -14.88 12.61
C ASP A 199 14.44 -15.13 11.40
N SER A 200 14.92 -14.07 10.76
CA SER A 200 15.81 -14.17 9.59
C SER A 200 16.81 -13.02 9.56
N ILE A 201 18.03 -13.33 9.16
CA ILE A 201 19.08 -12.35 8.90
C ILE A 201 19.27 -12.05 7.40
N ASP A 202 18.47 -12.64 6.50
CA ASP A 202 18.62 -12.48 5.06
C ASP A 202 18.64 -11.04 4.56
N LYS A 203 17.92 -10.16 5.23
CA LYS A 203 17.85 -8.73 4.90
C LYS A 203 18.65 -7.86 5.86
N THR A 204 19.39 -8.47 6.77
CA THR A 204 20.15 -7.74 7.79
C THR A 204 21.29 -6.97 7.13
N VAL A 205 21.48 -5.72 7.55
CA VAL A 205 22.59 -4.87 7.19
C VAL A 205 23.30 -4.48 8.48
N THR A 206 24.57 -4.86 8.62
CA THR A 206 25.38 -4.56 9.81
C THR A 206 26.33 -3.40 9.60
N GLN A 207 26.59 -3.03 8.32
CA GLN A 207 27.47 -1.94 7.93
C GLN A 207 26.93 -1.26 6.66
N ALA A 208 27.01 0.08 6.60
CA ALA A 208 26.65 0.87 5.44
C ALA A 208 27.84 1.72 4.98
N ALA A 209 28.37 1.45 3.79
CA ALA A 209 29.44 2.22 3.19
C ALA A 209 28.87 3.39 2.38
N ILE A 210 29.24 4.62 2.69
CA ILE A 210 28.83 5.82 1.97
C ILE A 210 29.90 6.14 0.94
N TYR A 211 29.52 6.28 -0.34
CA TYR A 211 30.43 6.55 -1.44
C TYR A 211 30.03 7.79 -2.24
N ASP A 212 30.99 8.48 -2.82
CA ASP A 212 30.83 9.65 -3.67
C ASP A 212 30.46 9.29 -5.13
N SER A 213 30.33 10.29 -5.98
CA SER A 213 30.04 10.12 -7.41
C SER A 213 31.16 9.41 -8.18
N GLY A 214 32.39 9.40 -7.66
CA GLY A 214 33.55 8.71 -8.22
C GLY A 214 33.70 7.26 -7.75
N GLY A 215 32.81 6.79 -6.86
CA GLY A 215 32.87 5.45 -6.28
C GLY A 215 33.81 5.30 -5.08
N LYS A 216 34.41 6.39 -4.59
CA LYS A 216 35.28 6.37 -3.41
C LYS A 216 34.44 6.33 -2.13
N ILE A 217 34.74 5.40 -1.23
CA ILE A 217 34.14 5.36 0.11
C ILE A 217 34.64 6.55 0.92
N ILE A 218 33.71 7.40 1.35
CA ILE A 218 33.98 8.60 2.14
C ILE A 218 33.71 8.40 3.63
N ARG A 219 32.82 7.47 3.96
CA ARG A 219 32.41 7.16 5.34
C ARG A 219 31.76 5.79 5.42
N THR A 220 31.84 5.16 6.59
CA THR A 220 31.18 3.90 6.89
C THR A 220 30.46 4.02 8.23
N GLU A 221 29.17 3.72 8.25
CA GLU A 221 28.36 3.57 9.46
C GLU A 221 28.27 2.09 9.80
N LYS A 222 28.33 1.76 11.09
CA LYS A 222 28.36 0.36 11.57
C LYS A 222 27.42 0.18 12.75
N ASN A 223 26.89 -1.03 12.87
CA ASN A 223 26.24 -1.52 14.08
C ASN A 223 27.15 -2.58 14.73
N PRO A 224 27.96 -2.23 15.74
CA PRO A 224 28.93 -3.15 16.32
C PRO A 224 28.29 -4.40 16.95
N GLU A 225 27.10 -4.27 17.53
CA GLU A 225 26.38 -5.38 18.16
C GLU A 225 25.97 -6.43 17.13
N LEU A 226 25.38 -5.98 16.01
CA LEU A 226 25.00 -6.89 14.94
C LEU A 226 26.21 -7.47 14.21
N ILE A 227 27.31 -6.72 14.09
CA ILE A 227 28.57 -7.24 13.54
C ILE A 227 29.13 -8.37 14.42
N ALA A 228 29.07 -8.21 15.73
CA ALA A 228 29.55 -9.23 16.66
C ALA A 228 28.71 -10.52 16.56
N LEU A 229 27.42 -10.42 16.31
CA LEU A 229 26.49 -11.55 16.21
C LEU A 229 26.53 -12.25 14.83
N TYR A 230 26.53 -11.46 13.74
CA TYR A 230 26.27 -11.98 12.39
C TYR A 230 27.42 -11.71 11.41
N GLY A 231 28.49 -11.04 11.85
CA GLY A 231 29.57 -10.61 10.96
C GLY A 231 29.24 -9.36 10.16
N VAL A 232 30.09 -9.06 9.16
CA VAL A 232 29.92 -7.87 8.31
C VAL A 232 29.02 -8.21 7.14
N ILE A 233 27.84 -7.58 7.12
CA ILE A 233 26.88 -7.60 5.98
C ILE A 233 26.74 -6.16 5.53
N GLN A 234 27.40 -5.81 4.40
CA GLN A 234 27.55 -4.43 3.97
C GLN A 234 26.55 -4.07 2.87
N ASN A 235 25.90 -2.91 3.03
CA ASN A 235 25.19 -2.22 1.96
C ASN A 235 25.90 -0.91 1.60
N ALA A 236 25.62 -0.37 0.40
CA ALA A 236 26.24 0.85 -0.11
C ALA A 236 25.21 1.97 -0.29
N VAL A 237 25.56 3.17 0.19
CA VAL A 237 24.71 4.37 0.11
C VAL A 237 25.46 5.44 -0.67
N ARG A 238 24.89 5.90 -1.78
CA ARG A 238 25.48 6.97 -2.57
C ARG A 238 25.25 8.34 -1.93
N GLN A 239 26.31 9.13 -1.81
CA GLN A 239 26.19 10.54 -1.48
C GLN A 239 25.66 11.30 -2.70
N SER A 240 24.53 11.97 -2.55
CA SER A 240 23.92 12.84 -3.59
C SER A 240 23.84 14.26 -3.05
N ASP A 241 23.93 15.25 -3.95
CA ASP A 241 23.80 16.65 -3.58
C ASP A 241 22.45 16.94 -2.91
N GLY A 242 22.51 17.61 -1.77
CA GLY A 242 21.32 17.98 -1.01
C GLY A 242 20.68 16.85 -0.18
N GLN A 243 21.30 15.67 -0.08
CA GLN A 243 20.88 14.58 0.79
C GLN A 243 21.91 14.27 1.86
N ASP A 244 21.45 14.01 3.08
CA ASP A 244 22.31 13.51 4.15
C ASP A 244 22.44 11.99 4.04
N ALA A 245 23.48 11.52 3.34
CA ALA A 245 23.77 10.10 3.20
C ALA A 245 24.13 9.44 4.54
N GLY A 246 24.63 10.20 5.52
CA GLY A 246 24.89 9.71 6.87
C GLY A 246 23.61 9.35 7.61
N ALA A 247 22.60 10.23 7.55
CA ALA A 247 21.28 9.95 8.11
C ALA A 247 20.64 8.75 7.41
N LYS A 248 20.75 8.67 6.08
CA LYS A 248 20.23 7.52 5.29
C LYS A 248 20.92 6.20 5.67
N ALA A 249 22.24 6.22 5.86
CA ALA A 249 23.01 5.04 6.26
C ALA A 249 22.63 4.56 7.68
N LYS A 250 22.53 5.49 8.64
CA LYS A 250 22.08 5.18 10.01
C LYS A 250 20.70 4.58 10.03
N ARG A 251 19.78 5.13 9.24
CA ARG A 251 18.43 4.62 9.11
C ARG A 251 18.42 3.22 8.48
N LEU A 252 19.20 3.01 7.40
CA LEU A 252 19.35 1.70 6.78
C LEU A 252 19.75 0.63 7.80
N LEU A 253 20.70 0.95 8.72
CA LEU A 253 21.10 0.05 9.79
C LEU A 253 20.00 -0.17 10.83
N ALA A 254 19.22 0.85 11.16
CA ALA A 254 18.13 0.75 12.14
C ALA A 254 16.95 -0.08 11.61
N ASP A 255 16.65 0.06 10.32
CA ASP A 255 15.51 -0.59 9.68
C ASP A 255 15.81 -2.05 9.25
N ASN A 256 17.08 -2.37 8.97
CA ASN A 256 17.52 -3.68 8.50
C ASN A 256 18.35 -4.43 9.55
N GLY A 257 17.80 -4.57 10.75
CA GLY A 257 18.30 -5.48 11.78
C GLY A 257 17.79 -6.92 11.57
N LEU A 258 17.73 -7.70 12.66
CA LEU A 258 17.07 -9.01 12.64
C LEU A 258 15.61 -8.84 12.16
N SER A 259 15.28 -9.52 11.06
CA SER A 259 13.90 -9.55 10.56
C SER A 259 13.10 -10.56 11.35
N GLN A 260 12.07 -10.08 12.02
CA GLN A 260 11.15 -10.90 12.80
C GLN A 260 9.76 -10.85 12.16
N THR A 261 9.26 -11.98 11.71
CA THR A 261 7.92 -12.09 11.14
C THR A 261 7.06 -12.92 12.08
N LEU A 262 5.94 -12.36 12.49
CA LEU A 262 4.95 -13.01 13.33
C LEU A 262 3.65 -13.13 12.54
N THR A 263 3.22 -14.35 12.26
CA THR A 263 1.95 -14.63 11.58
C THR A 263 1.01 -15.32 12.56
N VAL A 264 -0.22 -14.82 12.60
CA VAL A 264 -1.26 -15.27 13.54
C VAL A 264 -2.51 -15.63 12.77
N GLU A 265 -3.14 -16.75 13.13
CA GLU A 265 -4.51 -17.08 12.75
C GLU A 265 -5.39 -17.08 14.00
N ALA A 266 -6.51 -16.36 13.92
CA ALA A 266 -7.40 -16.16 15.07
C ALA A 266 -8.86 -16.21 14.63
N LEU A 267 -9.77 -16.37 15.58
CA LEU A 267 -11.20 -16.17 15.35
C LEU A 267 -11.44 -14.78 14.79
N GLY A 268 -12.34 -14.67 13.84
CA GLY A 268 -12.56 -13.44 13.08
C GLY A 268 -13.05 -12.28 13.95
N ASN A 269 -12.33 -11.16 13.83
CA ASN A 269 -12.73 -9.91 14.44
C ASN A 269 -12.32 -8.74 13.52
N ILE A 270 -13.27 -7.92 13.14
CA ILE A 270 -13.06 -6.77 12.23
C ILE A 270 -12.15 -5.67 12.81
N ALA A 271 -11.86 -5.70 14.10
CA ALA A 271 -10.89 -4.81 14.73
C ALA A 271 -9.42 -5.18 14.38
N CYS A 272 -9.19 -6.43 13.92
CA CYS A 272 -7.89 -6.92 13.47
C CYS A 272 -7.54 -6.38 12.07
N ILE A 273 -7.33 -5.09 11.94
CA ILE A 273 -7.11 -4.44 10.65
C ILE A 273 -5.72 -3.78 10.57
N THR A 274 -5.14 -3.79 9.38
CA THR A 274 -3.86 -3.14 9.07
C THR A 274 -3.80 -1.70 9.57
N GLY A 275 -2.68 -1.35 10.22
CA GLY A 275 -2.47 -0.04 10.85
C GLY A 275 -2.96 0.03 12.30
N GLY A 276 -3.70 -0.98 12.78
CA GLY A 276 -4.10 -1.11 14.18
C GLY A 276 -3.12 -1.91 15.02
N THR A 277 -3.49 -2.18 16.28
CA THR A 277 -2.71 -2.97 17.23
C THR A 277 -3.52 -4.12 17.81
N VAL A 278 -2.83 -5.22 18.12
CA VAL A 278 -3.37 -6.35 18.90
C VAL A 278 -2.40 -6.73 20.00
N ALA A 279 -2.91 -7.18 21.14
CA ALA A 279 -2.09 -7.82 22.16
C ALA A 279 -2.08 -9.33 21.91
N VAL A 280 -0.91 -9.95 21.97
CA VAL A 280 -0.77 -11.41 21.84
C VAL A 280 -0.35 -11.99 23.20
N LYS A 281 -0.96 -13.12 23.55
CA LYS A 281 -0.66 -13.88 24.75
C LYS A 281 -0.60 -15.36 24.40
N GLU A 282 0.60 -15.83 23.99
CA GLU A 282 0.83 -17.20 23.53
C GLU A 282 2.00 -17.83 24.31
N PRO A 283 1.70 -18.69 25.29
CA PRO A 283 2.72 -19.25 26.16
C PRO A 283 3.61 -20.31 25.49
N VAL A 284 3.12 -21.05 24.49
CA VAL A 284 3.90 -22.12 23.84
C VAL A 284 5.09 -21.57 23.07
N THR A 285 4.89 -20.46 22.36
CA THR A 285 5.95 -19.77 21.62
C THR A 285 6.66 -18.70 22.46
N GLY A 286 6.17 -18.44 23.68
CA GLY A 286 6.68 -17.37 24.54
C GLY A 286 6.37 -15.98 24.00
N THR A 287 5.35 -15.83 23.15
CA THR A 287 5.02 -14.55 22.50
C THR A 287 4.02 -13.77 23.35
N PHE A 288 4.49 -12.68 23.95
CA PHE A 288 3.68 -11.79 24.78
C PHE A 288 3.94 -10.34 24.43
N GLY A 289 2.90 -9.54 24.30
CA GLY A 289 3.04 -8.10 24.12
C GLY A 289 2.05 -7.48 23.16
N LEU A 290 2.28 -6.20 22.88
CA LEU A 290 1.52 -5.40 21.92
C LEU A 290 2.24 -5.42 20.58
N PHE A 291 1.48 -5.70 19.51
CA PHE A 291 2.00 -5.79 18.14
C PHE A 291 1.19 -4.91 17.21
N TRP A 292 1.84 -4.43 16.16
CA TRP A 292 1.23 -3.69 15.06
C TRP A 292 0.80 -4.64 13.96
N VAL A 293 -0.43 -4.49 13.48
CA VAL A 293 -0.93 -5.28 12.35
C VAL A 293 -0.40 -4.66 11.05
N THR A 294 0.50 -5.35 10.37
CA THR A 294 1.08 -4.90 9.09
C THR A 294 0.36 -5.44 7.87
N ALA A 295 -0.32 -6.59 8.02
CA ALA A 295 -1.23 -7.12 7.03
C ALA A 295 -2.36 -7.90 7.72
N ASP A 296 -3.55 -7.85 7.12
CA ASP A 296 -4.71 -8.58 7.55
C ASP A 296 -5.40 -9.29 6.38
N LYS A 297 -5.97 -10.46 6.69
CA LYS A 297 -6.81 -11.22 5.77
C LYS A 297 -7.97 -11.82 6.56
N HIS A 298 -9.16 -11.37 6.27
CA HIS A 298 -10.42 -11.83 6.86
C HIS A 298 -11.08 -12.81 5.90
N VAL A 299 -11.47 -13.97 6.41
CA VAL A 299 -12.05 -15.04 5.60
C VAL A 299 -13.37 -15.50 6.22
N TRP A 300 -14.43 -15.41 5.43
CA TRP A 300 -15.74 -16.01 5.75
C TRP A 300 -15.93 -17.20 4.81
N LYS A 301 -16.04 -18.39 5.40
CA LYS A 301 -16.15 -19.63 4.65
C LYS A 301 -16.93 -20.67 5.48
N ASP A 302 -17.88 -21.35 4.87
CA ASP A 302 -18.64 -22.46 5.46
C ASP A 302 -19.25 -22.10 6.84
N GLY A 303 -19.76 -20.86 6.97
CA GLY A 303 -20.33 -20.34 8.21
C GLY A 303 -19.30 -19.94 9.29
N GLN A 304 -18.02 -20.10 9.01
CA GLN A 304 -16.94 -19.69 9.92
C GLN A 304 -16.35 -18.35 9.50
N TYR A 305 -15.87 -17.60 10.50
CA TYR A 305 -15.12 -16.38 10.28
C TYR A 305 -13.80 -16.43 11.05
N TYR A 306 -12.70 -16.27 10.33
CA TYR A 306 -11.36 -16.20 10.91
C TYR A 306 -10.52 -15.09 10.25
N CYS A 307 -9.47 -14.68 10.90
CA CYS A 307 -8.52 -13.72 10.37
C CYS A 307 -7.08 -14.22 10.47
N GLN A 308 -6.30 -13.93 9.44
CA GLN A 308 -4.85 -14.15 9.38
C GLN A 308 -4.17 -12.79 9.43
N LEU A 309 -3.23 -12.62 10.35
CA LEU A 309 -2.54 -11.35 10.59
C LEU A 309 -1.04 -11.53 10.43
N THR A 310 -0.40 -10.54 9.82
CA THR A 310 1.05 -10.36 9.93
C THR A 310 1.30 -9.24 10.92
N LEU A 311 2.11 -9.51 11.92
CA LEU A 311 2.36 -8.62 13.04
C LEU A 311 3.81 -8.15 13.06
N SER A 312 4.03 -6.95 13.58
CA SER A 312 5.34 -6.35 13.77
C SER A 312 5.50 -5.83 15.20
N TYR A 313 6.69 -5.96 15.75
CA TYR A 313 7.07 -5.35 17.03
C TYR A 313 7.19 -3.82 16.92
N LYS A 314 7.45 -3.31 15.72
CA LYS A 314 7.64 -1.88 15.47
C LYS A 314 6.49 -1.33 14.65
N ARG A 315 6.11 -0.08 14.94
CA ARG A 315 5.21 0.70 14.07
C ARG A 315 5.91 0.96 12.75
N THR A 316 5.30 0.55 11.65
CA THR A 316 5.84 0.69 10.30
C THR A 316 4.85 1.41 9.40
N MET A 317 5.32 2.02 8.31
CA MET A 317 4.51 2.57 7.23
C MET A 317 5.07 2.14 5.89
N ASP A 318 4.30 2.31 4.82
CA ASP A 318 4.81 2.13 3.45
C ASP A 318 5.61 3.36 3.04
N GLU A 319 6.92 3.30 3.25
CA GLU A 319 7.79 4.40 2.90
C GLU A 319 8.02 4.47 1.40
N ALA A 320 7.83 5.63 0.83
CA ALA A 320 8.08 5.90 -0.56
C ALA A 320 9.14 6.98 -0.74
N GLU A 321 10.08 6.72 -1.64
CA GLU A 321 11.06 7.70 -2.09
C GLU A 321 10.89 7.88 -3.60
N ALA A 322 10.25 8.97 -4.02
CA ALA A 322 10.01 9.30 -5.41
C ALA A 322 10.24 10.78 -5.68
N GLY A 323 10.35 11.13 -6.97
CA GLY A 323 10.58 12.50 -7.41
C GLY A 323 12.02 12.98 -7.17
N SER A 324 12.29 14.22 -7.58
CA SER A 324 13.59 14.87 -7.46
C SER A 324 13.46 16.24 -6.80
N LEU A 325 14.55 16.73 -6.22
CA LEU A 325 14.61 18.13 -5.83
C LEU A 325 14.62 19.01 -7.07
N PRO A 326 13.99 20.21 -7.03
CA PRO A 326 14.18 21.20 -8.09
C PRO A 326 15.66 21.51 -8.23
N ASN A 327 16.13 21.57 -9.47
CA ASN A 327 17.52 22.03 -9.72
C ASN A 327 17.70 23.40 -9.08
N LYS A 328 18.70 23.54 -8.22
CA LYS A 328 19.17 24.87 -7.82
C LYS A 328 19.56 25.56 -9.11
N SER A 329 18.88 26.65 -9.48
CA SER A 329 19.24 27.46 -10.62
C SER A 329 20.66 27.99 -10.43
N GLY A 330 21.61 27.20 -10.88
CA GLY A 330 22.98 27.64 -11.08
C GLY A 330 22.98 28.37 -12.42
N SER A 331 23.38 29.62 -12.40
CA SER A 331 23.92 30.42 -13.48
C SER A 331 23.19 30.28 -14.83
N LYS A 332 22.52 31.34 -15.23
CA LYS A 332 22.10 31.60 -16.62
C LYS A 332 23.31 31.50 -17.55
N THR A 333 23.57 30.33 -18.08
CA THR A 333 24.23 30.23 -19.37
C THR A 333 23.13 30.42 -20.40
N ALA A 334 23.13 31.54 -21.05
CA ALA A 334 22.25 31.83 -22.16
C ALA A 334 22.54 30.79 -23.26
N ALA A 335 21.74 29.74 -23.31
CA ALA A 335 21.68 28.86 -24.45
C ALA A 335 20.97 29.66 -25.56
N SER A 336 21.74 30.08 -26.56
CA SER A 336 21.20 30.63 -27.80
C SER A 336 20.15 29.66 -28.33
N SER A 337 18.93 30.12 -28.42
CA SER A 337 17.84 29.40 -29.08
C SER A 337 18.13 29.38 -30.59
N GLN A 338 18.81 28.35 -31.09
CA GLN A 338 18.68 27.97 -32.46
C GLN A 338 17.24 27.50 -32.68
N ARG A 339 16.42 28.36 -33.26
CA ARG A 339 15.14 27.97 -33.81
C ARG A 339 15.43 27.00 -34.97
N VAL A 340 15.27 25.72 -34.73
CA VAL A 340 15.12 24.73 -35.78
C VAL A 340 13.73 24.94 -36.36
N SER A 341 13.63 25.62 -37.49
CA SER A 341 12.40 25.69 -38.29
C SER A 341 12.20 24.30 -38.92
N LEU A 342 11.35 23.48 -38.32
CA LEU A 342 10.83 22.29 -38.99
C LEU A 342 9.88 22.74 -40.09
N ASN A 343 10.35 22.67 -41.35
CA ASN A 343 9.47 22.74 -42.51
C ASN A 343 8.64 21.45 -42.54
N LEU A 344 7.47 21.49 -41.91
CA LEU A 344 6.46 20.45 -42.05
C LEU A 344 5.83 20.58 -43.45
N VAL A 345 6.19 19.71 -44.38
CA VAL A 345 5.48 19.55 -45.65
C VAL A 345 4.10 18.94 -45.32
N PRO A 346 2.98 19.59 -45.77
CA PRO A 346 1.64 19.09 -45.52
C PRO A 346 1.46 17.66 -46.09
N TYR A 347 0.77 16.81 -45.36
CA TYR A 347 0.55 15.41 -45.70
C TYR A 347 0.02 15.18 -47.14
N ASN A 348 -0.69 16.14 -47.70
CA ASN A 348 -1.29 16.07 -49.04
C ASN A 348 -0.28 16.19 -50.22
N GLU A 349 0.95 16.62 -50.00
CA GLU A 349 1.97 16.66 -51.03
C GLU A 349 2.79 15.38 -51.16
N ARG A 350 2.75 14.48 -50.18
CA ARG A 350 3.46 13.19 -50.23
C ARG A 350 2.82 12.14 -51.15
N LEU A 351 1.58 12.35 -51.58
CA LEU A 351 0.88 11.40 -52.44
C LEU A 351 1.06 11.68 -53.95
N ARG A 352 1.75 12.76 -54.36
CA ARG A 352 1.98 13.08 -55.78
C ARG A 352 3.30 12.59 -56.35
N THR A 353 4.14 11.89 -55.57
CA THR A 353 5.46 11.41 -56.01
C THR A 353 5.52 9.92 -56.31
N TYR A 354 4.37 9.24 -56.33
CA TYR A 354 4.27 7.81 -56.70
C TYR A 354 3.12 7.62 -57.71
N GLN A 355 3.19 8.29 -58.84
CA GLN A 355 2.53 7.93 -60.10
C GLN A 355 3.51 7.99 -61.25
#